data_13a34e07562417b61a5235cba37d5fee
#
_entry.id   13a34e07562417b61a5235cba37d5fee
#
_cell.length_a   1.000
_cell.length_b   1.000
_cell.length_c   1.000
_cell.angle_alpha   90.00
_cell.angle_beta   90.00
_cell.angle_gamma   90.00
#
_symmetry.space_group_name_H-M   'P 1'
#
loop_
_entity.id
_entity.type
_entity.pdbx_description
1 polymer ?
#
loop_
_entity_poly.entity_id
_entity_poly.type
_entity_poly.pdbx_seq_one_letter_code
_entity_poly.pdbx_strand_id
1 'polypeptide(L)'
;MKKVSIWLLSLLMGASFIVLFVLQVRYFNEVYMMRKEQFEESVKRSLFQAARVLELDETQTKMERSILAKQDSVRQSNTKVIEKISSLPMHKYATNSVVKFTDAEREQRKRFFRDSIQQFLHRQDLMNEVVSRVLYVPSDLPLRERVDFSKLDRYLKTSLRNNGIDLEYHFRVFAYDEIEVFRCRDYTSRGEADQVYSGVLFPNDPKHQQGIVKVHFPYMRQYIFSNVGFMIPGMLFTLVLFFIFMFAVSVIIKQRRLSEIKNDFINNMTHEFKTPISTISLAAQMLNDPSVKKSEPMLKHICGIINDETKRLRFQVEKVLQISMFERNAATFKPKELNATDVINDVVTTFRLKVESLGGVLDTKIQSNEHWVKVDEMHFTNVLFNLLDNAVKYRDEEKQLKILMKK
;
A
#
# COMPACT_ATOMS: atom_id res chain seq x y z
N MET A 1 13.70 -14.36 -30.94
CA MET A 1 13.87 -14.74 -29.51
C MET A 1 13.00 -15.97 -29.21
N LYS A 2 13.58 -17.03 -28.63
CA LYS A 2 12.86 -18.29 -28.35
C LYS A 2 11.70 -18.05 -27.36
N LYS A 3 10.56 -18.74 -27.51
CA LYS A 3 9.38 -18.68 -26.62
C LYS A 3 9.75 -18.74 -25.13
N VAL A 4 10.73 -19.56 -24.79
CA VAL A 4 11.27 -19.78 -23.44
C VAL A 4 11.88 -18.50 -22.83
N SER A 5 12.50 -17.62 -23.64
CA SER A 5 13.20 -16.43 -23.14
C SER A 5 12.26 -15.36 -22.56
N ILE A 6 11.06 -15.15 -23.15
CA ILE A 6 10.10 -14.15 -22.66
C ILE A 6 9.43 -14.64 -21.37
N TRP A 7 9.05 -15.92 -21.30
CA TRP A 7 8.48 -16.51 -20.10
C TRP A 7 9.45 -16.50 -18.93
N LEU A 8 10.72 -16.86 -19.20
CA LEU A 8 11.76 -16.84 -18.17
C LEU A 8 12.01 -15.41 -17.65
N LEU A 9 12.11 -14.43 -18.55
CA LEU A 9 12.28 -13.02 -18.17
C LEU A 9 11.10 -12.49 -17.37
N SER A 10 9.86 -12.79 -17.81
CA SER A 10 8.64 -12.39 -17.10
C SER A 10 8.53 -13.01 -15.72
N LEU A 11 8.91 -14.28 -15.58
CA LEU A 11 8.94 -15.00 -14.31
C LEU A 11 9.99 -14.41 -13.36
N LEU A 12 11.20 -14.14 -13.87
CA LEU A 12 12.29 -13.56 -13.07
C LEU A 12 11.95 -12.15 -12.60
N MET A 13 11.37 -11.32 -13.48
CA MET A 13 10.91 -9.97 -13.09
C MET A 13 9.73 -10.05 -12.11
N GLY A 14 8.75 -10.92 -12.32
CA GLY A 14 7.63 -11.12 -11.40
C GLY A 14 8.12 -11.57 -10.02
N ALA A 15 9.06 -12.52 -9.97
CA ALA A 15 9.67 -12.95 -8.72
C ALA A 15 10.41 -11.81 -8.01
N SER A 16 11.13 -10.96 -8.76
CA SER A 16 11.84 -9.80 -8.17
C SER A 16 10.87 -8.80 -7.52
N PHE A 17 9.70 -8.53 -8.13
CA PHE A 17 8.66 -7.68 -7.54
C PHE A 17 8.08 -8.28 -6.25
N ILE A 18 7.85 -9.59 -6.23
CA ILE A 18 7.35 -10.29 -5.04
C ILE A 18 8.37 -10.20 -3.91
N VAL A 19 9.65 -10.48 -4.20
CA VAL A 19 10.72 -10.37 -3.21
C VAL A 19 10.83 -8.94 -2.68
N LEU A 20 10.80 -7.94 -3.57
CA LEU A 20 10.85 -6.53 -3.18
C LEU A 20 9.67 -6.17 -2.26
N PHE A 21 8.46 -6.60 -2.59
CA PHE A 21 7.28 -6.33 -1.77
C PHE A 21 7.37 -7.00 -0.38
N VAL A 22 7.83 -8.25 -0.34
CA VAL A 22 8.06 -8.98 0.93
C VAL A 22 9.10 -8.26 1.79
N LEU A 23 10.19 -7.78 1.19
CA LEU A 23 11.22 -7.00 1.89
C LEU A 23 10.65 -5.68 2.41
N GLN A 24 9.82 -4.96 1.65
CA GLN A 24 9.15 -3.74 2.10
C GLN A 24 8.24 -3.99 3.29
N VAL A 25 7.44 -5.06 3.26
CA VAL A 25 6.55 -5.44 4.38
C VAL A 25 7.37 -5.79 5.63
N ARG A 26 8.45 -6.56 5.49
CA ARG A 26 9.36 -6.85 6.59
C ARG A 26 9.98 -5.59 7.18
N TYR A 27 10.51 -4.73 6.32
CA TYR A 27 11.12 -3.47 6.75
C TYR A 27 10.12 -2.54 7.45
N PHE A 28 8.89 -2.44 6.92
CA PHE A 28 7.81 -1.71 7.58
C PHE A 28 7.55 -2.23 9.00
N ASN A 29 7.44 -3.54 9.15
CA ASN A 29 7.18 -4.16 10.44
C ASN A 29 8.34 -3.94 11.44
N GLU A 30 9.58 -4.03 10.96
CA GLU A 30 10.78 -3.79 11.77
C GLU A 30 10.86 -2.34 12.25
N VAL A 31 10.61 -1.37 11.35
CA VAL A 31 10.58 0.05 11.71
C VAL A 31 9.41 0.35 12.67
N TYR A 32 8.26 -0.26 12.49
CA TYR A 32 7.13 -0.13 13.42
C TYR A 32 7.48 -0.64 14.82
N MET A 33 8.09 -1.82 14.91
CA MET A 33 8.51 -2.41 16.20
C MET A 33 9.59 -1.56 16.87
N MET A 34 10.59 -1.10 16.12
CA MET A 34 11.63 -0.20 16.63
C MET A 34 11.05 1.11 17.16
N ARG A 35 10.08 1.71 16.47
CA ARG A 35 9.40 2.93 16.94
C ARG A 35 8.56 2.69 18.18
N LYS A 36 7.92 1.54 18.28
CA LYS A 36 7.19 1.14 19.50
C LYS A 36 8.15 1.02 20.68
N GLU A 37 9.28 0.35 20.51
CA GLU A 37 10.29 0.16 21.55
C GLU A 37 10.91 1.50 22.00
N GLN A 38 11.25 2.37 21.04
CA GLN A 38 11.71 3.75 21.33
C GLN A 38 10.68 4.54 22.15
N PHE A 39 9.41 4.43 21.81
CA PHE A 39 8.33 5.06 22.56
C PHE A 39 8.26 4.51 23.98
N GLU A 40 8.29 3.19 24.16
CA GLU A 40 8.27 2.54 25.49
C GLU A 40 9.44 2.98 26.37
N GLU A 41 10.65 3.04 25.82
CA GLU A 41 11.82 3.54 26.53
C GLU A 41 11.68 5.01 26.92
N SER A 42 11.19 5.85 26.02
CA SER A 42 10.95 7.27 26.28
C SER A 42 9.92 7.48 27.38
N VAL A 43 8.84 6.67 27.40
CA VAL A 43 7.84 6.69 28.47
C VAL A 43 8.48 6.26 29.80
N LYS A 44 9.18 5.14 29.85
CA LYS A 44 9.84 4.65 31.08
C LYS A 44 10.81 5.69 31.65
N ARG A 45 11.59 6.32 30.78
CA ARG A 45 12.52 7.41 31.15
C ARG A 45 11.77 8.62 31.71
N SER A 46 10.65 8.99 31.08
CA SER A 46 9.81 10.11 31.53
C SER A 46 9.16 9.85 32.89
N LEU A 47 8.66 8.64 33.10
CA LEU A 47 8.08 8.23 34.38
C LEU A 47 9.13 8.26 35.50
N PHE A 48 10.34 7.75 35.23
CA PHE A 48 11.43 7.81 36.17
C PHE A 48 11.84 9.25 36.52
N GLN A 49 11.95 10.12 35.52
CA GLN A 49 12.26 11.54 35.73
C GLN A 49 11.17 12.25 36.55
N ALA A 50 9.90 12.03 36.22
CA ALA A 50 8.77 12.62 36.95
C ALA A 50 8.75 12.14 38.42
N ALA A 51 8.96 10.84 38.67
CA ALA A 51 9.05 10.29 40.02
C ALA A 51 10.20 10.93 40.84
N ARG A 52 11.35 11.11 40.16
CA ARG A 52 12.51 11.73 40.80
C ARG A 52 12.27 13.21 41.15
N VAL A 53 11.66 13.98 40.23
CA VAL A 53 11.31 15.38 40.50
C VAL A 53 10.30 15.49 41.64
N LEU A 54 9.33 14.58 41.68
CA LEU A 54 8.35 14.53 42.78
C LEU A 54 9.02 14.26 44.12
N GLU A 55 9.97 13.30 44.19
CA GLU A 55 10.73 12.96 45.38
C GLU A 55 11.59 14.13 45.89
N LEU A 56 12.21 14.87 44.93
CA LEU A 56 12.99 16.08 45.28
C LEU A 56 12.09 17.21 45.82
N ASP A 57 10.92 17.45 45.16
CA ASP A 57 9.96 18.45 45.61
C ASP A 57 9.42 18.17 47.03
N GLU A 58 9.14 16.90 47.33
CA GLU A 58 8.75 16.46 48.68
C GLU A 58 9.84 16.73 49.69
N THR A 59 11.10 16.33 49.38
CA THR A 59 12.23 16.52 50.26
C THR A 59 12.51 18.00 50.53
N GLN A 60 12.42 18.84 49.47
CA GLN A 60 12.59 20.27 49.62
C GLN A 60 11.48 20.89 50.51
N THR A 61 10.21 20.50 50.25
CA THR A 61 9.07 20.98 51.07
C THR A 61 9.21 20.59 52.53
N LYS A 62 9.69 19.37 52.85
CA LYS A 62 9.96 18.93 54.21
C LYS A 62 11.07 19.75 54.86
N MET A 63 12.14 20.02 54.10
CA MET A 63 13.29 20.77 54.58
C MET A 63 12.86 22.25 54.88
N GLU A 64 12.11 22.90 54.01
CA GLU A 64 11.58 24.22 54.20
C GLU A 64 10.69 24.29 55.48
N ARG A 65 9.77 23.34 55.64
CA ARG A 65 8.93 23.23 56.89
C ARG A 65 9.77 23.06 58.12
N SER A 66 10.83 22.25 58.07
CA SER A 66 11.70 22.02 59.23
C SER A 66 12.54 23.26 59.58
N ILE A 67 12.96 24.05 58.59
CA ILE A 67 13.69 25.30 58.79
C ILE A 67 12.74 26.34 59.36
N LEU A 68 11.53 26.48 58.85
CA LEU A 68 10.53 27.41 59.36
C LEU A 68 10.15 27.07 60.83
N ALA A 69 9.91 25.77 61.12
CA ALA A 69 9.61 25.33 62.49
C ALA A 69 10.78 25.63 63.47
N LYS A 70 12.05 25.48 63.02
CA LYS A 70 13.22 25.88 63.81
C LYS A 70 13.32 27.40 63.95
N GLN A 71 13.01 28.18 62.91
CA GLN A 71 13.02 29.64 62.96
C GLN A 71 11.95 30.18 63.91
N ASP A 72 10.76 29.57 63.95
CA ASP A 72 9.71 29.96 64.90
C ASP A 72 10.09 29.60 66.35
N SER A 73 10.75 28.42 66.57
CA SER A 73 11.27 28.05 67.87
C SER A 73 12.41 28.97 68.31
N VAL A 74 13.28 29.40 67.40
CA VAL A 74 14.36 30.38 67.66
C VAL A 74 13.81 31.79 67.82
N ARG A 75 12.76 32.19 67.12
CA ARG A 75 12.07 33.47 67.35
C ARG A 75 11.44 33.54 68.74
N GLN A 76 10.76 32.48 69.20
CA GLN A 76 10.24 32.43 70.56
C GLN A 76 11.33 32.45 71.63
N SER A 77 12.53 31.91 71.33
CA SER A 77 13.71 31.95 72.20
C SER A 77 14.40 33.35 72.18
N ASN A 78 14.47 33.99 70.95
CA ASN A 78 15.17 35.24 70.77
C ASN A 78 14.37 36.49 71.19
N THR A 79 13.03 36.42 71.37
CA THR A 79 12.25 37.54 71.90
C THR A 79 12.69 37.86 73.34
N LYS A 80 13.26 36.92 74.09
CA LYS A 80 13.85 37.14 75.40
C LYS A 80 15.30 37.68 75.37
N VAL A 81 15.98 37.67 74.21
CA VAL A 81 17.38 38.12 74.11
C VAL A 81 17.48 39.49 73.42
N ILE A 82 16.52 39.87 72.57
CA ILE A 82 16.52 41.17 71.84
C ILE A 82 16.21 42.32 72.76
N GLU A 83 15.49 42.13 73.87
CA GLU A 83 15.28 43.16 74.88
C GLU A 83 16.55 43.63 75.59
N LYS A 84 17.63 42.82 75.45
CA LYS A 84 18.93 43.08 76.14
C LYS A 84 20.02 43.71 75.26
N ILE A 85 19.79 43.90 73.92
CA ILE A 85 20.79 44.41 72.96
C ILE A 85 20.42 45.78 72.41
N SER A 86 19.31 46.36 72.71
CA SER A 86 18.86 47.69 72.23
C SER A 86 19.59 48.91 72.79
N SER A 87 20.68 48.73 73.56
CA SER A 87 21.41 49.79 74.23
C SER A 87 22.85 50.04 73.78
N LEU A 88 23.23 49.71 72.57
CA LEU A 88 24.62 49.99 72.05
C LEU A 88 24.56 50.89 70.82
N PRO A 89 25.46 51.94 70.71
CA PRO A 89 25.37 52.97 69.65
C PRO A 89 26.03 52.52 68.37
N MET A 90 25.34 52.70 67.24
CA MET A 90 25.90 52.51 65.88
C MET A 90 26.80 53.61 65.45
N HIS A 91 28.01 53.30 64.97
CA HIS A 91 28.90 54.18 64.30
C HIS A 91 28.75 54.08 62.77
N LYS A 92 28.51 55.26 62.14
CA LYS A 92 28.39 55.38 60.67
C LYS A 92 29.73 55.37 59.98
N TYR A 93 29.92 54.58 58.94
CA TYR A 93 30.84 54.87 57.86
C TYR A 93 30.16 54.62 56.52
N ALA A 94 29.87 55.75 55.83
CA ALA A 94 29.53 55.76 54.41
C ALA A 94 30.75 56.33 53.66
N THR A 95 31.27 55.63 52.66
CA THR A 95 32.15 56.22 51.65
C THR A 95 31.64 55.85 50.27
N ASN A 96 31.14 56.91 49.56
CA ASN A 96 30.81 56.90 48.14
C ASN A 96 32.12 56.93 47.30
N SER A 97 32.28 55.93 46.46
CA SER A 97 33.12 56.04 45.25
C SER A 97 32.33 55.46 44.03
N VAL A 98 31.81 56.39 43.21
CA VAL A 98 31.14 56.01 41.97
C VAL A 98 32.24 55.76 40.89
N VAL A 99 32.53 54.51 40.63
CA VAL A 99 33.37 54.09 39.50
C VAL A 99 32.51 54.03 38.24
N LYS A 100 32.78 54.93 37.27
CA LYS A 100 32.12 54.90 35.94
C LYS A 100 32.79 53.83 35.08
N PHE A 101 32.08 52.76 34.76
CA PHE A 101 32.51 51.72 33.84
C PHE A 101 32.04 52.04 32.43
N THR A 102 32.88 51.67 31.41
CA THR A 102 32.49 51.73 30.00
C THR A 102 31.42 50.69 29.66
N ASP A 103 30.63 50.93 28.62
CA ASP A 103 29.54 50.05 28.22
C ASP A 103 29.99 48.63 27.88
N ALA A 104 31.21 48.47 27.33
CA ALA A 104 31.83 47.18 27.06
C ALA A 104 32.16 46.43 28.35
N GLU A 105 32.66 47.08 29.37
CA GLU A 105 32.96 46.48 30.68
C GLU A 105 31.68 46.08 31.44
N ARG A 106 30.61 46.85 31.24
CA ARG A 106 29.29 46.55 31.81
C ARG A 106 28.70 45.28 31.18
N GLU A 107 28.81 45.13 29.86
CA GLU A 107 28.35 43.93 29.18
C GLU A 107 29.21 42.70 29.48
N GLN A 108 30.50 42.83 29.58
CA GLN A 108 31.39 41.74 29.99
C GLN A 108 31.12 41.29 31.45
N ARG A 109 30.89 42.25 32.36
CA ARG A 109 30.45 41.89 33.73
C ARG A 109 29.10 41.25 33.79
N LYS A 110 28.13 41.68 32.97
CA LYS A 110 26.82 41.03 32.91
C LYS A 110 26.91 39.58 32.42
N ARG A 111 27.75 39.32 31.43
CA ARG A 111 28.01 37.95 30.96
C ARG A 111 28.69 37.10 32.04
N PHE A 112 29.73 37.59 32.62
CA PHE A 112 30.46 36.90 33.69
C PHE A 112 29.54 36.64 34.91
N PHE A 113 28.72 37.61 35.29
CA PHE A 113 27.78 37.47 36.37
C PHE A 113 26.66 36.44 36.04
N ARG A 114 26.18 36.44 34.81
CA ARG A 114 25.21 35.47 34.31
C ARG A 114 25.77 34.04 34.32
N ASP A 115 26.97 33.87 33.77
CA ASP A 115 27.65 32.58 33.73
C ASP A 115 27.99 32.08 35.15
N SER A 116 28.43 33.00 36.02
CA SER A 116 28.70 32.65 37.46
C SER A 116 27.43 32.27 38.22
N ILE A 117 26.29 32.96 37.95
CA ILE A 117 24.98 32.59 38.50
C ILE A 117 24.55 31.21 37.95
N GLN A 118 24.68 30.95 36.64
CA GLN A 118 24.34 29.64 36.09
C GLN A 118 25.21 28.52 36.67
N GLN A 119 26.52 28.75 36.81
CA GLN A 119 27.40 27.78 37.47
C GLN A 119 27.06 27.60 38.96
N PHE A 120 26.69 28.66 39.65
CA PHE A 120 26.29 28.60 41.04
C PHE A 120 24.97 27.84 41.21
N LEU A 121 23.97 28.12 40.35
CA LEU A 121 22.67 27.40 40.32
C LEU A 121 22.90 25.91 40.03
N HIS A 122 23.72 25.59 39.05
CA HIS A 122 24.05 24.19 38.72
C HIS A 122 24.78 23.48 39.84
N ARG A 123 25.70 24.13 40.53
CA ARG A 123 26.35 23.59 41.75
C ARG A 123 25.35 23.46 42.90
N GLN A 124 24.43 24.38 43.05
CA GLN A 124 23.39 24.34 44.07
C GLN A 124 22.43 23.18 43.81
N ASP A 125 22.04 22.94 42.57
CA ASP A 125 21.20 21.80 42.17
C ASP A 125 21.90 20.46 42.45
N LEU A 126 23.19 20.33 42.11
CA LEU A 126 23.99 19.14 42.42
C LEU A 126 24.17 18.96 43.95
N MET A 127 24.42 20.03 44.68
CA MET A 127 24.52 19.98 46.15
C MET A 127 23.17 19.60 46.76
N ASN A 128 22.08 20.17 46.30
CA ASN A 128 20.73 19.83 46.77
C ASN A 128 20.40 18.36 46.47
N GLU A 129 20.83 17.83 45.30
CA GLU A 129 20.66 16.42 44.96
C GLU A 129 21.44 15.51 45.91
N VAL A 130 22.71 15.85 46.23
CA VAL A 130 23.54 15.08 47.16
C VAL A 130 22.98 15.17 48.58
N VAL A 131 22.62 16.37 49.04
CA VAL A 131 22.03 16.60 50.35
C VAL A 131 20.69 15.87 50.47
N SER A 132 19.85 15.91 49.46
CA SER A 132 18.57 15.20 49.43
C SER A 132 18.74 13.69 49.50
N ARG A 133 19.77 13.13 48.83
CA ARG A 133 20.09 11.69 48.93
C ARG A 133 20.62 11.30 50.31
N VAL A 134 21.44 12.13 50.93
CA VAL A 134 22.06 11.85 52.22
C VAL A 134 21.06 12.06 53.40
N LEU A 135 20.16 13.02 53.28
CA LEU A 135 19.17 13.36 54.30
C LEU A 135 17.79 12.76 54.02
N TYR A 136 17.71 11.86 53.02
CA TYR A 136 16.42 11.25 52.69
C TYR A 136 15.89 10.44 53.90
N VAL A 137 14.78 10.89 54.42
CA VAL A 137 14.05 10.20 55.49
C VAL A 137 12.72 9.72 54.89
N PRO A 138 12.45 8.39 54.92
CA PRO A 138 11.20 7.85 54.47
C PRO A 138 10.01 8.54 55.17
N SER A 139 8.91 8.67 54.47
CA SER A 139 7.71 9.36 55.02
C SER A 139 6.70 8.34 55.50
N ASP A 140 6.30 8.41 56.76
CA ASP A 140 5.24 7.56 57.30
C ASP A 140 3.83 8.00 56.93
N LEU A 141 3.71 9.09 56.15
CA LEU A 141 2.41 9.60 55.68
C LEU A 141 1.85 8.67 54.57
N PRO A 142 0.54 8.45 54.56
CA PRO A 142 -0.11 7.70 53.50
C PRO A 142 0.07 8.41 52.13
N LEU A 143 0.22 7.63 51.07
CA LEU A 143 0.51 8.13 49.73
C LEU A 143 -0.44 9.23 49.24
N ARG A 144 -1.71 9.19 49.66
CA ARG A 144 -2.75 10.17 49.29
C ARG A 144 -2.49 11.57 49.88
N GLU A 145 -1.89 11.65 51.05
CA GLU A 145 -1.55 12.90 51.72
C GLU A 145 -0.19 13.43 51.32
N ARG A 146 0.66 12.52 50.82
CA ARG A 146 2.03 12.79 50.46
C ARG A 146 2.17 13.35 49.05
N VAL A 147 1.34 12.88 48.10
CA VAL A 147 1.41 13.26 46.69
C VAL A 147 0.40 14.31 46.34
N ASP A 148 0.86 15.47 45.89
CA ASP A 148 0.04 16.41 45.15
C ASP A 148 -0.13 15.94 43.70
N PHE A 149 -1.30 15.36 43.38
CA PHE A 149 -1.57 14.80 42.07
C PHE A 149 -1.58 15.83 40.93
N SER A 150 -1.86 17.10 41.23
CA SER A 150 -1.78 18.19 40.26
C SER A 150 -0.34 18.53 39.91
N LYS A 151 0.57 18.47 40.89
CA LYS A 151 2.01 18.60 40.65
C LYS A 151 2.56 17.38 39.88
N LEU A 152 2.14 16.17 40.28
CA LEU A 152 2.54 14.93 39.58
C LEU A 152 2.13 15.00 38.11
N ASP A 153 0.92 15.41 37.77
CA ASP A 153 0.48 15.60 36.39
C ASP A 153 1.38 16.58 35.61
N ARG A 154 1.73 17.70 36.25
CA ARG A 154 2.63 18.70 35.66
C ARG A 154 4.03 18.11 35.39
N TYR A 155 4.56 17.33 36.32
CA TYR A 155 5.86 16.69 36.18
C TYR A 155 5.84 15.60 35.10
N LEU A 156 4.78 14.79 35.04
CA LEU A 156 4.58 13.81 33.99
C LEU A 156 4.51 14.50 32.62
N LYS A 157 3.68 15.53 32.48
CA LYS A 157 3.53 16.28 31.24
C LYS A 157 4.84 16.89 30.76
N THR A 158 5.59 17.51 31.68
CA THR A 158 6.88 18.12 31.38
C THR A 158 7.91 17.07 30.97
N SER A 159 8.00 15.97 31.71
CA SER A 159 8.96 14.89 31.45
C SER A 159 8.66 14.14 30.13
N LEU A 160 7.38 13.90 29.83
CA LEU A 160 6.94 13.31 28.56
C LEU A 160 7.32 14.21 27.38
N ARG A 161 7.00 15.52 27.47
CA ARG A 161 7.32 16.48 26.43
C ARG A 161 8.83 16.64 26.22
N ASN A 162 9.62 16.63 27.28
CA ASN A 162 11.09 16.70 27.20
C ASN A 162 11.70 15.46 26.53
N ASN A 163 11.04 14.31 26.60
CA ASN A 163 11.43 13.07 25.91
C ASN A 163 10.74 12.89 24.54
N GLY A 164 10.12 13.97 24.00
CA GLY A 164 9.55 13.97 22.65
C GLY A 164 8.15 13.34 22.55
N ILE A 165 7.47 13.13 23.68
CA ILE A 165 6.12 12.57 23.71
C ILE A 165 5.14 13.69 24.01
N ASP A 166 4.43 14.14 22.97
CA ASP A 166 3.35 15.15 23.06
C ASP A 166 2.02 14.48 22.69
N LEU A 167 1.61 13.50 23.50
CA LEU A 167 0.38 12.75 23.37
C LEU A 167 -0.53 12.97 24.58
N GLU A 168 -1.82 12.87 24.35
CA GLU A 168 -2.80 12.76 25.41
C GLU A 168 -2.57 11.47 26.21
N TYR A 169 -2.53 11.60 27.53
CA TYR A 169 -2.33 10.49 28.44
C TYR A 169 -3.29 10.59 29.62
N HIS A 170 -3.60 9.46 30.20
CA HIS A 170 -4.34 9.33 31.42
C HIS A 170 -3.52 8.55 32.42
N PHE A 171 -3.65 8.87 33.72
CA PHE A 171 -2.87 8.15 34.74
C PHE A 171 -3.70 7.78 35.95
N ARG A 172 -3.25 6.72 36.59
CA ARG A 172 -3.73 6.24 37.89
C ARG A 172 -2.54 6.03 38.81
N VAL A 173 -2.78 6.21 40.10
CA VAL A 173 -1.76 5.96 41.13
C VAL A 173 -2.29 4.89 42.07
N PHE A 174 -1.46 3.90 42.33
CA PHE A 174 -1.74 2.78 43.20
C PHE A 174 -0.75 2.80 44.38
N ALA A 175 -1.20 2.41 45.55
CA ALA A 175 -0.31 2.02 46.63
C ALA A 175 0.33 0.65 46.35
N TYR A 176 1.34 0.27 47.13
CA TYR A 176 2.08 -1.00 46.95
C TYR A 176 1.19 -2.25 47.01
N ASP A 177 0.09 -2.19 47.76
CA ASP A 177 -0.96 -3.22 47.91
C ASP A 177 -1.99 -3.24 46.77
N GLU A 178 -1.69 -2.57 45.64
CA GLU A 178 -2.54 -2.43 44.48
C GLU A 178 -3.87 -1.66 44.71
N ILE A 179 -4.02 -1.01 45.88
CA ILE A 179 -5.17 -0.14 46.15
C ILE A 179 -5.02 1.13 45.32
N GLU A 180 -6.06 1.46 44.54
CA GLU A 180 -6.09 2.67 43.75
C GLU A 180 -6.29 3.90 44.66
N VAL A 181 -5.29 4.78 44.66
CA VAL A 181 -5.28 6.01 45.49
C VAL A 181 -5.83 7.19 44.72
N PHE A 182 -5.55 7.25 43.40
CA PHE A 182 -5.96 8.35 42.54
C PHE A 182 -6.21 7.86 41.11
N ARG A 183 -7.21 8.50 40.47
CA ARG A 183 -7.54 8.33 39.05
C ARG A 183 -7.82 9.69 38.43
N CYS A 184 -7.24 9.99 37.28
CA CYS A 184 -7.58 11.22 36.56
C CYS A 184 -9.05 11.17 36.03
N ARG A 185 -9.66 12.37 35.87
CA ARG A 185 -11.09 12.50 35.59
C ARG A 185 -11.53 11.86 34.26
N ASP A 186 -10.65 11.91 33.26
CA ASP A 186 -10.96 11.50 31.88
C ASP A 186 -10.40 10.10 31.56
N TYR A 187 -10.12 9.30 32.60
CA TYR A 187 -9.53 7.97 32.42
C TYR A 187 -10.50 7.03 31.67
N THR A 188 -10.07 6.58 30.49
CA THR A 188 -10.78 5.57 29.70
C THR A 188 -10.03 4.25 29.71
N SER A 189 -10.76 3.15 29.95
CA SER A 189 -10.17 1.79 29.95
C SER A 189 -10.06 1.19 28.54
N ARG A 190 -10.42 1.93 27.49
CA ARG A 190 -10.33 1.43 26.10
C ARG A 190 -8.87 1.18 25.69
N GLY A 191 -8.53 -0.07 25.40
CA GLY A 191 -7.20 -0.46 24.94
C GLY A 191 -6.16 -0.61 26.06
N GLU A 192 -6.59 -0.76 27.31
CA GLU A 192 -5.74 -0.77 28.50
C GLU A 192 -4.67 -1.89 28.49
N ALA A 193 -4.97 -3.06 27.94
CA ALA A 193 -4.09 -4.22 28.02
C ALA A 193 -2.69 -4.03 27.39
N ASP A 194 -2.59 -3.23 26.32
CA ASP A 194 -1.34 -3.09 25.52
C ASP A 194 -0.69 -1.70 25.63
N GLN A 195 -1.28 -0.75 26.39
CA GLN A 195 -0.91 0.67 26.31
C GLN A 195 -0.72 1.30 27.68
N VAL A 196 -0.51 0.50 28.73
CA VAL A 196 -0.29 0.96 30.09
C VAL A 196 1.18 0.77 30.47
N TYR A 197 1.80 1.85 30.92
CA TYR A 197 3.17 1.88 31.39
C TYR A 197 3.18 2.20 32.89
N SER A 198 3.97 1.45 33.63
CA SER A 198 4.09 1.63 35.08
C SER A 198 5.44 2.22 35.47
N GLY A 199 5.41 3.15 36.44
CA GLY A 199 6.60 3.71 37.06
C GLY A 199 6.45 3.68 38.59
N VAL A 200 7.57 3.47 39.29
CA VAL A 200 7.60 3.47 40.75
C VAL A 200 7.78 4.90 41.24
N LEU A 201 6.86 5.38 42.07
CA LEU A 201 7.00 6.63 42.82
C LEU A 201 7.76 6.34 44.14
N PHE A 202 8.69 7.22 44.49
CA PHE A 202 9.54 7.10 45.67
C PHE A 202 10.35 5.81 45.70
N PRO A 203 11.22 5.56 44.71
CA PRO A 203 11.97 4.32 44.58
C PRO A 203 12.95 4.07 45.77
N ASN A 204 13.33 5.11 46.49
CA ASN A 204 14.22 5.01 47.67
C ASN A 204 13.49 4.62 48.96
N ASP A 205 12.16 4.60 48.95
CA ASP A 205 11.36 4.18 50.10
C ASP A 205 11.31 2.65 50.26
N PRO A 206 11.02 2.15 51.48
CA PRO A 206 10.66 0.76 51.70
C PRO A 206 9.48 0.35 50.80
N LYS A 207 9.46 -0.86 50.26
CA LYS A 207 8.47 -1.32 49.29
C LYS A 207 7.02 -1.05 49.67
N HIS A 208 6.65 -1.19 50.94
CA HIS A 208 5.28 -0.96 51.41
C HIS A 208 4.85 0.53 51.42
N GLN A 209 5.81 1.46 51.26
CA GLN A 209 5.56 2.90 51.20
C GLN A 209 5.69 3.45 49.75
N GLN A 210 6.10 2.62 48.83
CA GLN A 210 6.20 3.02 47.40
C GLN A 210 4.83 3.14 46.79
N GLY A 211 4.71 4.07 45.84
CA GLY A 211 3.55 4.18 44.93
C GLY A 211 3.88 3.65 43.55
N ILE A 212 2.86 3.28 42.79
CA ILE A 212 2.96 2.88 41.41
C ILE A 212 2.06 3.82 40.60
N VAL A 213 2.68 4.60 39.70
CA VAL A 213 1.94 5.37 38.71
C VAL A 213 1.79 4.51 37.45
N LYS A 214 0.55 4.35 36.99
CA LYS A 214 0.22 3.68 35.72
C LYS A 214 -0.30 4.74 34.75
N VAL A 215 0.39 4.91 33.62
CA VAL A 215 0.05 5.88 32.57
C VAL A 215 -0.43 5.14 31.34
N HIS A 216 -1.56 5.58 30.79
CA HIS A 216 -2.20 5.02 29.62
C HIS A 216 -2.22 6.05 28.49
N PHE A 217 -1.91 5.60 27.25
CA PHE A 217 -1.91 6.45 26.05
C PHE A 217 -2.96 5.95 25.05
N PRO A 218 -4.16 6.52 25.00
CA PRO A 218 -5.24 6.06 24.14
C PRO A 218 -4.90 6.08 22.64
N TYR A 219 -4.07 7.03 22.22
CA TYR A 219 -3.71 7.26 20.81
C TYR A 219 -2.30 6.80 20.43
N MET A 220 -1.65 5.97 21.26
CA MET A 220 -0.28 5.48 21.01
C MET A 220 -0.14 4.81 19.65
N ARG A 221 -1.06 3.90 19.30
CA ARG A 221 -1.02 3.17 18.02
C ARG A 221 -1.09 4.12 16.83
N GLN A 222 -1.97 5.11 16.89
CA GLN A 222 -2.12 6.10 15.82
C GLN A 222 -0.87 6.97 15.69
N TYR A 223 -0.27 7.36 16.79
CA TYR A 223 0.98 8.13 16.82
C TYR A 223 2.14 7.36 16.20
N ILE A 224 2.34 6.10 16.59
CA ILE A 224 3.39 5.26 16.00
C ILE A 224 3.14 5.06 14.52
N PHE A 225 1.88 4.76 14.14
CA PHE A 225 1.51 4.53 12.75
C PHE A 225 1.70 5.79 11.89
N SER A 226 1.37 6.98 12.38
CA SER A 226 1.59 8.24 11.63
C SER A 226 3.08 8.49 11.34
N ASN A 227 3.96 8.11 12.27
CA ASN A 227 5.40 8.25 12.11
C ASN A 227 6.02 7.24 11.12
N VAL A 228 5.34 6.12 10.85
CA VAL A 228 5.79 5.07 9.91
C VAL A 228 5.01 5.15 8.58
N GLY A 229 3.87 5.83 8.58
CA GLY A 229 2.92 5.90 7.45
C GLY A 229 3.51 6.46 6.16
N PHE A 230 4.60 7.22 6.21
CA PHE A 230 5.30 7.72 5.02
C PHE A 230 5.84 6.60 4.10
N MET A 231 5.96 5.36 4.60
CA MET A 231 6.38 4.20 3.82
C MET A 231 5.25 3.61 2.96
N ILE A 232 3.98 3.85 3.32
CA ILE A 232 2.80 3.29 2.65
C ILE A 232 2.73 3.72 1.17
N PRO A 233 2.94 5.00 0.80
CA PRO A 233 2.98 5.41 -0.60
C PRO A 233 4.01 4.65 -1.44
N GLY A 234 5.18 4.36 -0.88
CA GLY A 234 6.21 3.55 -1.55
C GLY A 234 5.77 2.11 -1.82
N MET A 235 5.10 1.48 -0.85
CA MET A 235 4.53 0.13 -1.01
C MET A 235 3.41 0.11 -2.06
N LEU A 236 2.53 1.12 -2.03
CA LEU A 236 1.45 1.27 -3.02
C LEU A 236 2.02 1.47 -4.44
N PHE A 237 3.05 2.30 -4.57
CA PHE A 237 3.73 2.54 -5.84
C PHE A 237 4.33 1.25 -6.42
N THR A 238 4.98 0.44 -5.60
CA THR A 238 5.53 -0.87 -6.01
C THR A 238 4.41 -1.80 -6.50
N LEU A 239 3.27 -1.81 -5.83
CA LEU A 239 2.12 -2.62 -6.20
C LEU A 239 1.51 -2.15 -7.54
N VAL A 240 1.38 -0.84 -7.75
CA VAL A 240 0.95 -0.26 -9.03
C VAL A 240 1.90 -0.65 -10.17
N LEU A 241 3.21 -0.53 -9.94
CA LEU A 241 4.22 -0.96 -10.93
C LEU A 241 4.10 -2.45 -11.28
N PHE A 242 3.83 -3.29 -10.28
CA PHE A 242 3.60 -4.72 -10.52
C PHE A 242 2.39 -4.96 -11.42
N PHE A 243 1.27 -4.27 -11.22
CA PHE A 243 0.09 -4.40 -12.08
C PHE A 243 0.34 -3.88 -13.49
N ILE A 244 1.05 -2.75 -13.65
CA ILE A 244 1.45 -2.23 -14.96
C ILE A 244 2.34 -3.26 -15.69
N PHE A 245 3.29 -3.86 -14.97
CA PHE A 245 4.14 -4.91 -15.53
C PHE A 245 3.32 -6.13 -16.00
N MET A 246 2.40 -6.63 -15.15
CA MET A 246 1.51 -7.74 -15.51
C MET A 246 0.65 -7.44 -16.73
N PHE A 247 0.12 -6.22 -16.81
CA PHE A 247 -0.62 -5.74 -17.98
C PHE A 247 0.26 -5.72 -19.24
N ALA A 248 1.47 -5.17 -19.16
CA ALA A 248 2.41 -5.12 -20.27
C ALA A 248 2.78 -6.53 -20.78
N VAL A 249 3.06 -7.46 -19.87
CA VAL A 249 3.33 -8.87 -20.23
C VAL A 249 2.12 -9.49 -20.95
N SER A 250 0.91 -9.26 -20.47
CA SER A 250 -0.33 -9.76 -21.08
C SER A 250 -0.52 -9.22 -22.50
N VAL A 251 -0.23 -7.93 -22.70
CA VAL A 251 -0.29 -7.29 -24.03
C VAL A 251 0.75 -7.89 -24.97
N ILE A 252 1.99 -8.07 -24.51
CA ILE A 252 3.08 -8.66 -25.31
C ILE A 252 2.72 -10.09 -25.75
N ILE A 253 2.19 -10.91 -24.83
CA ILE A 253 1.76 -12.28 -25.14
C ILE A 253 0.64 -12.27 -26.18
N LYS A 254 -0.35 -11.38 -26.04
CA LYS A 254 -1.46 -11.25 -26.97
C LYS A 254 -1.00 -10.79 -28.37
N GLN A 255 -0.11 -9.79 -28.44
CA GLN A 255 0.47 -9.31 -29.70
C GLN A 255 1.27 -10.41 -30.39
N ARG A 256 2.05 -11.16 -29.65
CA ARG A 256 2.83 -12.26 -30.19
C ARG A 256 1.95 -13.35 -30.77
N ARG A 257 0.89 -13.76 -30.06
CA ARG A 257 -0.07 -14.74 -30.55
C ARG A 257 -0.73 -14.28 -31.86
N LEU A 258 -1.10 -12.99 -31.92
CA LEU A 258 -1.66 -12.41 -33.12
C LEU A 258 -0.67 -12.42 -34.29
N SER A 259 0.62 -12.12 -34.03
CA SER A 259 1.68 -12.19 -35.03
C SER A 259 1.94 -13.62 -35.52
N GLU A 260 1.91 -14.62 -34.64
CA GLU A 260 2.03 -16.04 -35.00
C GLU A 260 0.88 -16.46 -35.94
N ILE A 261 -0.38 -16.12 -35.57
CA ILE A 261 -1.55 -16.40 -36.41
C ILE A 261 -1.44 -15.73 -37.79
N LYS A 262 -0.99 -14.45 -37.82
CA LYS A 262 -0.80 -13.72 -39.08
C LYS A 262 0.28 -14.37 -39.96
N ASN A 263 1.39 -14.80 -39.39
CA ASN A 263 2.47 -15.48 -40.12
C ASN A 263 2.00 -16.85 -40.69
N ASP A 264 1.29 -17.61 -39.85
CA ASP A 264 0.74 -18.91 -40.29
C ASP A 264 -0.28 -18.71 -41.42
N PHE A 265 -1.11 -17.67 -41.32
CA PHE A 265 -2.05 -17.29 -42.38
C PHE A 265 -1.31 -16.96 -43.70
N ILE A 266 -0.27 -16.09 -43.63
CA ILE A 266 0.52 -15.72 -44.80
C ILE A 266 1.19 -16.94 -45.42
N ASN A 267 1.81 -17.84 -44.61
CA ASN A 267 2.46 -19.04 -45.10
C ASN A 267 1.47 -19.98 -45.78
N ASN A 268 0.31 -20.20 -45.16
CA ASN A 268 -0.74 -21.05 -45.72
C ASN A 268 -1.30 -20.46 -47.05
N MET A 269 -1.51 -19.16 -47.10
CA MET A 269 -1.98 -18.50 -48.33
C MET A 269 -0.94 -18.56 -49.42
N THR A 270 0.35 -18.39 -49.08
CA THR A 270 1.44 -18.53 -50.03
C THR A 270 1.46 -19.95 -50.67
N HIS A 271 1.28 -20.96 -49.84
CA HIS A 271 1.23 -22.35 -50.28
C HIS A 271 -0.01 -22.63 -51.18
N GLU A 272 -1.19 -22.14 -50.75
CA GLU A 272 -2.45 -22.30 -51.48
C GLU A 272 -2.45 -21.56 -52.84
N PHE A 273 -1.72 -20.45 -52.98
CA PHE A 273 -1.55 -19.75 -54.27
C PHE A 273 -0.51 -20.42 -55.15
N LYS A 274 0.56 -20.99 -54.57
CA LYS A 274 1.63 -21.62 -55.36
C LYS A 274 1.13 -22.81 -56.21
N THR A 275 0.22 -23.60 -55.65
CA THR A 275 -0.29 -24.80 -56.35
C THR A 275 -1.05 -24.45 -57.64
N PRO A 276 -2.09 -23.60 -57.63
CA PRO A 276 -2.80 -23.25 -58.87
C PRO A 276 -1.91 -22.52 -59.88
N ILE A 277 -1.02 -21.64 -59.43
CA ILE A 277 -0.07 -20.93 -60.27
C ILE A 277 0.86 -21.91 -61.00
N SER A 278 1.39 -22.90 -60.25
CA SER A 278 2.24 -23.93 -60.87
C SER A 278 1.51 -24.81 -61.89
N THR A 279 0.24 -25.16 -61.63
CA THR A 279 -0.59 -25.92 -62.53
C THR A 279 -0.91 -25.13 -63.81
N ILE A 280 -1.26 -23.84 -63.67
CA ILE A 280 -1.49 -22.94 -64.80
C ILE A 280 -0.19 -22.80 -65.62
N SER A 281 0.97 -22.61 -64.95
CA SER A 281 2.27 -22.52 -65.64
C SER A 281 2.61 -23.76 -66.42
N LEU A 282 2.39 -24.94 -65.86
CA LEU A 282 2.64 -26.25 -66.53
C LEU A 282 1.68 -26.38 -67.73
N ALA A 283 0.41 -26.09 -67.57
CA ALA A 283 -0.56 -26.15 -68.66
C ALA A 283 -0.21 -25.18 -69.81
N ALA A 284 0.27 -23.98 -69.47
CA ALA A 284 0.77 -23.01 -70.45
C ALA A 284 2.05 -23.48 -71.16
N GLN A 285 2.96 -24.15 -70.44
CA GLN A 285 4.16 -24.76 -71.03
C GLN A 285 3.78 -25.86 -72.00
N MET A 286 2.83 -26.72 -71.68
CA MET A 286 2.33 -27.76 -72.59
C MET A 286 1.71 -27.19 -73.88
N LEU A 287 1.05 -26.03 -73.79
CA LEU A 287 0.53 -25.31 -74.97
C LEU A 287 1.66 -24.76 -75.84
N ASN A 288 2.81 -24.43 -75.25
CA ASN A 288 3.91 -23.80 -75.96
C ASN A 288 4.93 -24.78 -76.48
N ASP A 289 4.89 -26.03 -76.02
CA ASP A 289 5.84 -27.08 -76.40
C ASP A 289 5.52 -27.65 -77.82
N PRO A 290 6.46 -27.55 -78.79
CA PRO A 290 6.29 -28.10 -80.14
C PRO A 290 6.20 -29.62 -80.18
N SER A 291 6.72 -30.32 -79.19
CA SER A 291 6.72 -31.77 -79.10
C SER A 291 5.40 -32.42 -78.73
N VAL A 292 4.49 -31.59 -78.14
CA VAL A 292 3.16 -32.03 -77.70
C VAL A 292 2.20 -32.02 -78.92
N LYS A 293 1.62 -33.17 -79.25
CA LYS A 293 0.59 -33.26 -80.27
C LYS A 293 -0.67 -32.50 -79.85
N LYS A 294 -0.88 -31.37 -80.48
CA LYS A 294 -2.03 -30.47 -80.18
C LYS A 294 -3.29 -30.92 -80.90
N SER A 295 -3.93 -31.97 -80.37
CA SER A 295 -5.26 -32.35 -80.82
C SER A 295 -6.34 -31.44 -80.23
N GLU A 296 -7.46 -31.23 -80.87
CA GLU A 296 -8.55 -30.37 -80.41
C GLU A 296 -9.07 -30.79 -79.01
N PRO A 297 -9.23 -32.09 -78.69
CA PRO A 297 -9.58 -32.52 -77.32
C PRO A 297 -8.54 -32.14 -76.27
N MET A 298 -7.23 -32.26 -76.62
CA MET A 298 -6.12 -31.92 -75.73
C MET A 298 -6.06 -30.42 -75.42
N LEU A 299 -6.23 -29.57 -76.45
CA LEU A 299 -6.31 -28.11 -76.29
C LEU A 299 -7.48 -27.71 -75.41
N LYS A 300 -8.65 -28.30 -75.61
CA LYS A 300 -9.83 -28.07 -74.79
C LYS A 300 -9.63 -28.47 -73.37
N HIS A 301 -8.94 -29.61 -73.11
CA HIS A 301 -8.60 -30.08 -71.77
C HIS A 301 -7.64 -29.12 -71.06
N ILE A 302 -6.54 -28.69 -71.73
CA ILE A 302 -5.56 -27.76 -71.16
C ILE A 302 -6.21 -26.39 -70.88
N CYS A 303 -7.03 -25.86 -71.78
CA CYS A 303 -7.78 -24.62 -71.53
C CYS A 303 -8.77 -24.78 -70.39
N GLY A 304 -9.39 -25.94 -70.21
CA GLY A 304 -10.23 -26.28 -69.07
C GLY A 304 -9.48 -26.17 -67.76
N ILE A 305 -8.29 -26.81 -67.65
CA ILE A 305 -7.41 -26.75 -66.47
C ILE A 305 -7.06 -25.29 -66.10
N ILE A 306 -6.62 -24.51 -67.12
CA ILE A 306 -6.26 -23.09 -66.86
C ILE A 306 -7.48 -22.29 -66.38
N ASN A 307 -8.65 -22.48 -66.97
CA ASN A 307 -9.85 -21.78 -66.57
C ASN A 307 -10.30 -22.15 -65.12
N ASP A 308 -10.27 -23.44 -64.79
CA ASP A 308 -10.68 -23.94 -63.49
C ASP A 308 -9.71 -23.47 -62.36
N GLU A 309 -8.41 -23.54 -62.61
CA GLU A 309 -7.42 -23.04 -61.63
C GLU A 309 -7.45 -21.51 -61.51
N THR A 310 -7.76 -20.79 -62.58
CA THR A 310 -7.97 -19.33 -62.54
C THR A 310 -9.22 -18.95 -61.74
N LYS A 311 -10.34 -19.69 -61.87
CA LYS A 311 -11.54 -19.50 -61.01
C LYS A 311 -11.22 -19.78 -59.55
N ARG A 312 -10.45 -20.87 -59.29
CA ARG A 312 -10.03 -21.21 -57.94
C ARG A 312 -9.15 -20.12 -57.31
N LEU A 313 -8.19 -19.60 -58.09
CA LEU A 313 -7.33 -18.50 -57.65
C LEU A 313 -8.13 -17.23 -57.31
N ARG A 314 -9.10 -16.83 -58.19
CA ARG A 314 -9.97 -15.71 -57.94
C ARG A 314 -10.74 -15.87 -56.63
N PHE A 315 -11.30 -17.04 -56.40
CA PHE A 315 -12.05 -17.32 -55.15
C PHE A 315 -11.16 -17.20 -53.92
N GLN A 316 -9.91 -17.66 -53.98
CA GLN A 316 -8.95 -17.53 -52.90
C GLN A 316 -8.58 -16.07 -52.63
N VAL A 317 -8.37 -15.27 -53.68
CA VAL A 317 -8.11 -13.81 -53.55
C VAL A 317 -9.29 -13.10 -52.92
N GLU A 318 -10.53 -13.41 -53.35
CA GLU A 318 -11.74 -12.84 -52.77
C GLU A 318 -11.86 -13.15 -51.27
N LYS A 319 -11.54 -14.39 -50.83
CA LYS A 319 -11.49 -14.75 -49.41
C LYS A 319 -10.47 -13.92 -48.59
N VAL A 320 -9.27 -13.74 -49.15
CA VAL A 320 -8.24 -12.91 -48.50
C VAL A 320 -8.69 -11.46 -48.37
N LEU A 321 -9.31 -10.90 -49.45
CA LEU A 321 -9.85 -9.56 -49.43
C LEU A 321 -10.98 -9.41 -48.40
N GLN A 322 -11.88 -10.39 -48.31
CA GLN A 322 -12.94 -10.39 -47.29
C GLN A 322 -12.39 -10.37 -45.89
N ILE A 323 -11.36 -11.18 -45.57
CA ILE A 323 -10.71 -11.18 -44.26
C ILE A 323 -10.07 -9.81 -43.97
N SER A 324 -9.32 -9.23 -44.94
CA SER A 324 -8.68 -7.94 -44.79
C SER A 324 -9.70 -6.79 -44.64
N MET A 325 -10.81 -6.85 -45.32
CA MET A 325 -11.91 -5.87 -45.19
C MET A 325 -12.60 -6.03 -43.81
N PHE A 326 -12.74 -7.25 -43.32
CA PHE A 326 -13.34 -7.50 -42.00
C PHE A 326 -12.46 -6.93 -40.88
N GLU A 327 -11.13 -7.06 -40.95
CA GLU A 327 -10.20 -6.44 -40.00
C GLU A 327 -10.25 -4.90 -40.03
N ARG A 328 -10.44 -4.31 -41.23
CA ARG A 328 -10.56 -2.85 -41.38
C ARG A 328 -11.94 -2.30 -41.01
N ASN A 329 -13.02 -3.05 -41.25
CA ASN A 329 -14.39 -2.60 -41.21
C ASN A 329 -15.17 -3.00 -39.95
N ALA A 330 -14.50 -3.38 -38.88
CA ALA A 330 -15.16 -3.49 -37.58
C ALA A 330 -15.94 -2.19 -37.17
N ALA A 331 -15.70 -1.08 -37.90
CA ALA A 331 -16.39 0.21 -37.74
C ALA A 331 -17.65 0.37 -38.56
N THR A 332 -17.96 -0.51 -39.53
CA THR A 332 -19.09 -0.37 -40.43
C THR A 332 -20.24 -1.36 -40.24
N PHE A 333 -20.25 -2.03 -39.09
CA PHE A 333 -21.35 -2.89 -38.67
C PHE A 333 -22.63 -2.05 -38.59
N LYS A 334 -23.67 -2.42 -39.37
CA LYS A 334 -24.98 -1.78 -39.36
C LYS A 334 -26.02 -2.73 -38.78
N PRO A 335 -26.04 -2.91 -37.48
CA PRO A 335 -26.96 -3.84 -36.85
C PRO A 335 -28.40 -3.36 -37.01
N LYS A 336 -29.27 -4.20 -37.55
CA LYS A 336 -30.72 -4.04 -37.63
C LYS A 336 -31.40 -5.10 -36.77
N GLU A 337 -32.57 -4.79 -36.27
CA GLU A 337 -33.44 -5.79 -35.67
C GLU A 337 -34.08 -6.60 -36.79
N LEU A 338 -33.84 -7.89 -36.83
CA LEU A 338 -34.38 -8.80 -37.81
C LEU A 338 -34.77 -10.13 -37.13
N ASN A 339 -35.71 -10.80 -37.74
CA ASN A 339 -36.10 -12.13 -37.32
C ASN A 339 -35.08 -13.15 -37.86
N ALA A 340 -34.29 -13.74 -36.95
CA ALA A 340 -33.26 -14.74 -37.31
C ALA A 340 -33.86 -15.97 -38.00
N THR A 341 -35.12 -16.31 -37.71
CA THR A 341 -35.82 -17.46 -38.31
C THR A 341 -36.01 -17.26 -39.82
N ASP A 342 -36.35 -16.04 -40.25
CA ASP A 342 -36.56 -15.74 -41.68
C ASP A 342 -35.24 -15.85 -42.45
N VAL A 343 -34.18 -15.24 -41.95
CA VAL A 343 -32.85 -15.32 -42.57
C VAL A 343 -32.32 -16.78 -42.62
N ILE A 344 -32.53 -17.55 -41.55
CA ILE A 344 -32.14 -18.98 -41.54
C ILE A 344 -32.91 -19.75 -42.60
N ASN A 345 -34.24 -19.53 -42.75
CA ASN A 345 -35.06 -20.22 -43.72
C ASN A 345 -34.64 -19.88 -45.15
N ASP A 346 -34.33 -18.63 -45.44
CA ASP A 346 -33.85 -18.20 -46.77
C ASP A 346 -32.50 -18.86 -47.12
N VAL A 347 -31.56 -18.88 -46.16
CA VAL A 347 -30.27 -19.56 -46.34
C VAL A 347 -30.45 -21.06 -46.51
N VAL A 348 -31.29 -21.71 -45.70
CA VAL A 348 -31.59 -23.14 -45.81
C VAL A 348 -32.21 -23.49 -47.15
N THR A 349 -33.16 -22.68 -47.63
CA THR A 349 -33.81 -22.90 -48.92
C THR A 349 -32.81 -22.86 -50.06
N THR A 350 -31.94 -21.85 -50.05
CA THR A 350 -30.87 -21.71 -51.04
C THR A 350 -29.84 -22.83 -50.99
N PHE A 351 -29.45 -23.25 -49.77
CA PHE A 351 -28.41 -24.26 -49.57
C PHE A 351 -28.91 -25.67 -49.74
N ARG A 352 -30.19 -25.93 -49.60
CA ARG A 352 -30.83 -27.25 -49.76
C ARG A 352 -30.54 -27.84 -51.14
N LEU A 353 -30.68 -27.06 -52.22
CA LEU A 353 -30.37 -27.49 -53.59
C LEU A 353 -28.94 -28.01 -53.71
N LYS A 354 -27.97 -27.40 -53.02
CA LYS A 354 -26.58 -27.83 -53.01
C LYS A 354 -26.38 -29.16 -52.26
N VAL A 355 -27.06 -29.34 -51.13
CA VAL A 355 -26.98 -30.56 -50.34
C VAL A 355 -27.66 -31.74 -51.08
N GLU A 356 -28.81 -31.50 -51.68
CA GLU A 356 -29.53 -32.50 -52.47
C GLU A 356 -28.75 -32.93 -53.70
N SER A 357 -28.06 -31.99 -54.38
CA SER A 357 -27.18 -32.33 -55.53
C SER A 357 -26.02 -33.28 -55.15
N LEU A 358 -25.66 -33.31 -53.83
CA LEU A 358 -24.65 -34.23 -53.27
C LEU A 358 -25.24 -35.49 -52.62
N GLY A 359 -26.55 -35.75 -52.84
CA GLY A 359 -27.25 -36.91 -52.29
C GLY A 359 -27.52 -36.79 -50.75
N GLY A 360 -27.42 -35.60 -50.19
CA GLY A 360 -27.61 -35.32 -48.77
C GLY A 360 -29.03 -34.86 -48.44
N VAL A 361 -29.30 -34.71 -47.13
CA VAL A 361 -30.55 -34.20 -46.57
C VAL A 361 -30.26 -33.05 -45.61
N LEU A 362 -30.95 -31.94 -45.79
CA LEU A 362 -30.88 -30.74 -44.90
C LEU A 362 -32.21 -30.58 -44.16
N ASP A 363 -32.21 -30.88 -42.89
CA ASP A 363 -33.38 -30.76 -42.00
C ASP A 363 -33.24 -29.56 -41.08
N THR A 364 -34.38 -28.88 -40.80
CA THR A 364 -34.46 -27.79 -39.84
C THR A 364 -35.48 -28.08 -38.76
N LYS A 365 -35.08 -27.91 -37.50
CA LYS A 365 -35.96 -27.99 -36.33
C LYS A 365 -35.86 -26.68 -35.56
N ILE A 366 -36.70 -25.72 -35.98
CA ILE A 366 -36.82 -24.40 -35.35
C ILE A 366 -38.08 -24.42 -34.50
N GLN A 367 -37.94 -24.22 -33.18
CA GLN A 367 -39.05 -24.41 -32.22
C GLN A 367 -39.97 -23.20 -32.11
N SER A 368 -39.60 -22.02 -32.65
CA SER A 368 -40.39 -20.80 -32.58
C SER A 368 -40.23 -19.99 -33.87
N ASN A 369 -41.26 -19.24 -34.25
CA ASN A 369 -41.28 -18.44 -35.48
C ASN A 369 -40.75 -17.00 -35.28
N GLU A 370 -40.48 -16.57 -34.03
CA GLU A 370 -40.08 -15.20 -33.74
C GLU A 370 -38.82 -15.17 -32.89
N HIS A 371 -37.68 -14.91 -33.56
CA HIS A 371 -36.40 -14.74 -32.85
C HIS A 371 -35.77 -13.44 -33.35
N TRP A 372 -36.11 -12.35 -32.67
CA TRP A 372 -35.56 -11.05 -32.98
C TRP A 372 -34.13 -10.94 -32.45
N VAL A 373 -33.20 -10.61 -33.36
CA VAL A 373 -31.79 -10.41 -33.07
C VAL A 373 -31.30 -9.09 -33.67
N LYS A 374 -30.39 -8.42 -32.97
CA LYS A 374 -29.81 -7.18 -33.46
C LYS A 374 -28.46 -7.48 -34.10
N VAL A 375 -28.45 -7.74 -35.40
CA VAL A 375 -27.28 -8.14 -36.18
C VAL A 375 -27.28 -7.43 -37.57
N ASP A 376 -26.11 -7.46 -38.22
CA ASP A 376 -26.01 -7.08 -39.61
C ASP A 376 -26.44 -8.27 -40.47
N GLU A 377 -27.47 -8.09 -41.27
CA GLU A 377 -28.10 -9.14 -42.08
C GLU A 377 -27.12 -9.81 -43.02
N MET A 378 -26.27 -9.03 -43.70
CA MET A 378 -25.31 -9.56 -44.66
C MET A 378 -24.24 -10.41 -43.95
N HIS A 379 -23.74 -9.95 -42.80
CA HIS A 379 -22.76 -10.69 -42.04
C HIS A 379 -23.36 -11.95 -41.38
N PHE A 380 -24.58 -11.86 -40.90
CA PHE A 380 -25.27 -13.02 -40.31
C PHE A 380 -25.53 -14.09 -41.35
N THR A 381 -26.01 -13.71 -42.53
CA THR A 381 -26.22 -14.58 -43.71
C THR A 381 -24.90 -15.26 -44.13
N ASN A 382 -23.79 -14.49 -44.21
CA ASN A 382 -22.48 -15.02 -44.57
C ASN A 382 -21.94 -16.04 -43.52
N VAL A 383 -22.19 -15.82 -42.24
CA VAL A 383 -21.82 -16.80 -41.18
C VAL A 383 -22.57 -18.10 -41.39
N LEU A 384 -23.87 -18.05 -41.64
CA LEU A 384 -24.70 -19.25 -41.87
C LEU A 384 -24.22 -20.04 -43.10
N PHE A 385 -23.96 -19.35 -44.23
CA PHE A 385 -23.40 -19.98 -45.41
C PHE A 385 -22.06 -20.62 -45.18
N ASN A 386 -21.14 -19.97 -44.45
CA ASN A 386 -19.83 -20.53 -44.12
C ASN A 386 -19.92 -21.76 -43.23
N LEU A 387 -20.85 -21.78 -42.28
CA LEU A 387 -21.08 -22.95 -41.43
C LEU A 387 -21.62 -24.15 -42.22
N LEU A 388 -22.59 -23.90 -43.11
CA LEU A 388 -23.17 -24.94 -43.98
C LEU A 388 -22.15 -25.46 -45.00
N ASP A 389 -21.33 -24.56 -45.59
CA ASP A 389 -20.25 -24.94 -46.52
C ASP A 389 -19.17 -25.81 -45.78
N ASN A 390 -18.82 -25.45 -44.55
CA ASN A 390 -17.92 -26.26 -43.76
C ASN A 390 -18.50 -27.63 -43.46
N ALA A 391 -19.78 -27.72 -43.14
CA ALA A 391 -20.46 -28.99 -42.88
C ALA A 391 -20.44 -29.90 -44.12
N VAL A 392 -20.59 -29.34 -45.32
CA VAL A 392 -20.47 -30.08 -46.58
C VAL A 392 -19.03 -30.45 -46.89
N LYS A 393 -18.07 -29.56 -46.70
CA LYS A 393 -16.64 -29.76 -47.01
C LYS A 393 -16.01 -30.84 -46.13
N TYR A 394 -16.34 -30.89 -44.85
CA TYR A 394 -15.78 -31.83 -43.86
C TYR A 394 -16.69 -33.05 -43.62
N ARG A 395 -17.60 -33.34 -44.57
CA ARG A 395 -18.40 -34.55 -44.48
C ARG A 395 -17.55 -35.83 -44.53
N ASP A 396 -18.04 -36.87 -43.90
CA ASP A 396 -17.54 -38.22 -44.09
C ASP A 396 -18.07 -38.73 -45.44
N GLU A 397 -17.19 -38.99 -46.39
CA GLU A 397 -17.59 -39.41 -47.74
C GLU A 397 -18.23 -40.81 -47.78
N GLU A 398 -17.98 -41.64 -46.75
CA GLU A 398 -18.57 -42.97 -46.60
C GLU A 398 -20.00 -42.96 -46.05
N LYS A 399 -20.48 -41.79 -45.53
CA LYS A 399 -21.79 -41.65 -44.93
C LYS A 399 -22.66 -40.67 -45.71
N GLN A 400 -23.99 -40.91 -45.69
CA GLN A 400 -24.96 -39.99 -46.24
C GLN A 400 -24.89 -38.65 -45.48
N LEU A 401 -24.72 -37.56 -46.24
CA LEU A 401 -24.72 -36.21 -45.67
C LEU A 401 -26.07 -35.86 -45.04
N LYS A 402 -26.09 -35.72 -43.74
CA LYS A 402 -27.27 -35.23 -42.98
C LYS A 402 -26.89 -34.01 -42.18
N ILE A 403 -27.46 -32.87 -42.51
CA ILE A 403 -27.27 -31.60 -41.80
C ILE A 403 -28.56 -31.33 -41.06
N LEU A 404 -28.45 -31.14 -39.74
CA LEU A 404 -29.59 -30.79 -38.90
C LEU A 404 -29.31 -29.46 -38.20
N MET A 405 -30.06 -28.42 -38.57
CA MET A 405 -30.07 -27.16 -37.87
C MET A 405 -31.11 -27.20 -36.73
N LYS A 406 -30.67 -27.07 -35.52
CA LYS A 406 -31.50 -26.99 -34.32
C LYS A 406 -31.30 -25.68 -33.61
N LYS A 407 -32.36 -25.15 -33.06
CA LYS A 407 -32.31 -24.17 -32.00
C LYS A 407 -33.04 -24.72 -30.76
#